data_88b3deacb032a534878443427d58a37a
#
_entry.id   88b3deacb032a534878443427d58a37a
#
_cell.length_a   1.000
_cell.length_b   1.000
_cell.length_c   1.000
_cell.angle_alpha   90.00
_cell.angle_beta   90.00
_cell.angle_gamma   90.00
#
_symmetry.space_group_name_H-M   'P 1'
#
loop_
_entity.id
_entity.type
_entity.pdbx_description
1 polymer ?
#
loop_
_entity_poly.entity_id
_entity_poly.type
_entity_poly.pdbx_seq_one_letter_code
_entity_poly.pdbx_strand_id
1 'polypeptide(L)'
;MFSPQSRLRHAVADTFAMVVHCSVVNMLIEIFLSGMSFEQSLSSRLVAIPVNILIAWPYGVYRDLIMRVARKASPAGWAKNLADVLAYVTFQSPVYIIILLTVGAGWHQIVAAVSSNIVVSMLMGAVYGYFLNYCRHLFKVSSYHQAKA
;
A
#
# COMPACT_ATOMS: atom_id res chain seq x y z
N MET A 1 23.39 -17.15 -2.15
CA MET A 1 22.68 -17.31 -3.44
C MET A 1 21.22 -17.58 -3.18
N PHE A 2 20.34 -16.64 -3.53
CA PHE A 2 18.90 -16.79 -3.28
C PHE A 2 18.29 -17.70 -4.34
N SER A 3 17.73 -18.84 -3.94
CA SER A 3 17.03 -19.72 -4.87
C SER A 3 15.79 -19.04 -5.45
N PRO A 4 15.38 -19.35 -6.68
CA PRO A 4 14.16 -18.79 -7.29
C PRO A 4 12.92 -19.00 -6.43
N GLN A 5 12.87 -20.10 -5.68
CA GLN A 5 11.79 -20.41 -4.75
C GLN A 5 11.72 -19.44 -3.56
N SER A 6 12.86 -18.93 -3.08
CA SER A 6 12.87 -17.96 -1.99
C SER A 6 12.35 -16.60 -2.45
N ARG A 7 12.67 -16.17 -3.67
CA ARG A 7 12.16 -14.92 -4.26
C ARG A 7 10.64 -14.96 -4.45
N LEU A 8 10.14 -16.09 -4.93
CA LEU A 8 8.71 -16.29 -5.10
C LEU A 8 7.98 -16.25 -3.76
N ARG A 9 8.52 -16.91 -2.72
CA ARG A 9 7.94 -16.85 -1.37
C ARG A 9 7.91 -15.44 -0.80
N HIS A 10 8.98 -14.66 -0.99
CA HIS A 10 9.01 -13.25 -0.60
C HIS A 10 7.93 -12.44 -1.31
N ALA A 11 7.85 -12.58 -2.63
CA ALA A 11 6.84 -11.88 -3.42
C ALA A 11 5.42 -12.24 -2.98
N VAL A 12 5.15 -13.51 -2.75
CA VAL A 12 3.83 -13.99 -2.28
C VAL A 12 3.52 -13.43 -0.90
N ALA A 13 4.46 -13.51 0.04
CA ALA A 13 4.28 -13.01 1.41
C ALA A 13 4.03 -11.49 1.42
N ASP A 14 4.81 -10.75 0.68
CA ASP A 14 4.70 -9.29 0.59
C ASP A 14 3.39 -8.86 -0.09
N THR A 15 3.01 -9.53 -1.17
CA THR A 15 1.73 -9.29 -1.86
C THR A 15 0.55 -9.62 -0.96
N PHE A 16 0.60 -10.76 -0.28
CA PHE A 16 -0.45 -11.16 0.67
C PHE A 16 -0.60 -10.14 1.80
N ALA A 17 0.51 -9.73 2.42
CA ALA A 17 0.50 -8.73 3.48
C ALA A 17 -0.09 -7.41 3.00
N MET A 18 0.31 -6.94 1.84
CA MET A 18 -0.20 -5.70 1.25
C MET A 18 -1.71 -5.78 0.97
N VAL A 19 -2.15 -6.84 0.32
CA VAL A 19 -3.57 -7.01 -0.03
C VAL A 19 -4.44 -7.08 1.22
N VAL A 20 -4.07 -7.88 2.21
CA VAL A 20 -4.84 -8.03 3.46
C VAL A 20 -4.86 -6.72 4.23
N HIS A 21 -3.70 -6.11 4.46
CA HIS A 21 -3.59 -4.86 5.22
C HIS A 21 -4.38 -3.72 4.55
N CYS A 22 -4.15 -3.50 3.27
CA CYS A 22 -4.85 -2.45 2.52
C CYS A 22 -6.36 -2.70 2.47
N SER A 23 -6.78 -3.95 2.29
CA SER A 23 -8.21 -4.29 2.24
C SER A 23 -8.89 -3.98 3.58
N VAL A 24 -8.32 -4.45 4.68
CA VAL A 24 -8.88 -4.23 6.02
C VAL A 24 -8.91 -2.74 6.36
N VAL A 25 -7.79 -2.05 6.22
CA VAL A 25 -7.68 -0.63 6.58
C VAL A 25 -8.62 0.22 5.71
N ASN A 26 -8.63 0.00 4.41
CA ASN A 26 -9.47 0.78 3.51
C ASN A 26 -10.97 0.47 3.71
N MET A 27 -11.35 -0.77 3.98
CA MET A 27 -12.74 -1.09 4.33
C MET A 27 -13.18 -0.36 5.59
N LEU A 28 -12.35 -0.32 6.61
CA LEU A 28 -12.63 0.44 7.84
C LEU A 28 -12.82 1.93 7.55
N ILE A 29 -11.94 2.51 6.74
CA ILE A 29 -12.04 3.91 6.32
C ILE A 29 -13.33 4.16 5.54
N GLU A 30 -13.62 3.33 4.56
CA GLU A 30 -14.78 3.48 3.68
C GLU A 30 -16.10 3.36 4.44
N ILE A 31 -16.21 2.39 5.34
CA ILE A 31 -17.43 2.14 6.09
C ILE A 31 -17.61 3.18 7.23
N PHE A 32 -16.59 3.40 8.03
CA PHE A 32 -16.70 4.21 9.24
C PHE A 32 -16.47 5.70 9.02
N LEU A 33 -15.54 6.06 8.15
CA LEU A 33 -15.15 7.47 7.93
C LEU A 33 -15.85 8.08 6.73
N SER A 34 -16.10 7.31 5.67
CA SER A 34 -16.69 7.81 4.43
C SER A 34 -18.18 7.54 4.32
N GLY A 35 -18.75 6.72 5.21
CA GLY A 35 -20.16 6.37 5.20
C GLY A 35 -20.59 5.52 4.02
N MET A 36 -19.68 4.79 3.40
CA MET A 36 -20.01 3.85 2.33
C MET A 36 -20.71 2.61 2.89
N SER A 37 -21.60 2.01 2.10
CA SER A 37 -22.21 0.74 2.45
C SER A 37 -21.18 -0.39 2.42
N PHE A 38 -21.43 -1.47 3.17
CA PHE A 38 -20.58 -2.65 3.16
C PHE A 38 -20.42 -3.24 1.75
N GLU A 39 -21.52 -3.28 0.97
CA GLU A 39 -21.51 -3.78 -0.41
C GLU A 39 -20.62 -2.92 -1.32
N GLN A 40 -20.70 -1.59 -1.21
CA GLN A 40 -19.86 -0.67 -1.98
C GLN A 40 -18.39 -0.85 -1.60
N SER A 41 -18.09 -0.97 -0.32
CA SER A 41 -16.73 -1.18 0.16
C SER A 41 -16.17 -2.52 -0.29
N LEU A 42 -16.94 -3.59 -0.21
CA LEU A 42 -16.54 -4.90 -0.69
C LEU A 42 -16.31 -4.89 -2.21
N SER A 43 -17.20 -4.25 -2.98
CA SER A 43 -17.03 -4.10 -4.42
C SER A 43 -15.77 -3.33 -4.77
N SER A 44 -15.45 -2.25 -4.04
CA SER A 44 -14.22 -1.50 -4.24
C SER A 44 -12.97 -2.37 -4.00
N ARG A 45 -13.01 -3.25 -2.99
CA ARG A 45 -11.90 -4.18 -2.73
C ARG A 45 -11.74 -5.22 -3.82
N LEU A 46 -12.85 -5.77 -4.32
CA LEU A 46 -12.83 -6.73 -5.43
C LEU A 46 -12.25 -6.13 -6.71
N VAL A 47 -12.50 -4.85 -6.97
CA VAL A 47 -11.89 -4.11 -8.09
C VAL A 47 -10.44 -3.73 -7.78
N ALA A 48 -10.17 -3.28 -6.56
CA ALA A 48 -8.84 -2.80 -6.16
C ALA A 48 -7.77 -3.90 -6.17
N ILE A 49 -8.11 -5.12 -5.78
CA ILE A 49 -7.14 -6.23 -5.72
C ILE A 49 -6.49 -6.50 -7.08
N PRO A 50 -7.24 -6.79 -8.16
CA PRO A 50 -6.62 -7.02 -9.47
C PRO A 50 -5.92 -5.76 -10.02
N VAL A 51 -6.47 -4.58 -9.80
CA VAL A 51 -5.85 -3.32 -10.21
C VAL A 51 -4.52 -3.12 -9.50
N ASN A 52 -4.46 -3.33 -8.19
CA ASN A 52 -3.22 -3.19 -7.42
C ASN A 52 -2.15 -4.19 -7.87
N ILE A 53 -2.54 -5.41 -8.23
CA ILE A 53 -1.60 -6.40 -8.78
C ILE A 53 -1.04 -5.91 -10.11
N LEU A 54 -1.88 -5.37 -11.00
CA LEU A 54 -1.47 -4.86 -12.30
C LEU A 54 -0.55 -3.64 -12.20
N ILE A 55 -0.83 -2.74 -11.27
CA ILE A 55 -0.05 -1.50 -11.09
C ILE A 55 1.16 -1.66 -10.15
N ALA A 56 1.31 -2.79 -9.50
CA ALA A 56 2.41 -3.00 -8.54
C ALA A 56 3.78 -2.77 -9.17
N TRP A 57 3.99 -3.23 -10.38
CA TRP A 57 5.24 -3.03 -11.10
C TRP A 57 5.47 -1.56 -11.51
N PRO A 58 4.53 -0.87 -12.20
CA PRO A 58 4.68 0.55 -12.49
C PRO A 58 4.86 1.42 -11.24
N TYR A 59 4.14 1.10 -10.17
CA TYR A 59 4.29 1.77 -8.89
C TYR A 59 5.70 1.60 -8.30
N GLY A 60 6.24 0.38 -8.35
CA GLY A 60 7.60 0.11 -7.89
C GLY A 60 8.64 0.94 -8.63
N VAL A 61 8.54 1.03 -9.96
CA VAL A 61 9.42 1.85 -10.79
C VAL A 61 9.29 3.34 -10.44
N TYR A 62 8.08 3.83 -10.31
CA TYR A 62 7.80 5.23 -9.93
C TYR A 62 8.36 5.55 -8.54
N ARG A 63 8.11 4.69 -7.57
CA ARG A 63 8.62 4.83 -6.21
C ARG A 63 10.14 4.89 -6.19
N ASP A 64 10.81 3.99 -6.92
CA ASP A 64 12.28 3.97 -7.02
C ASP A 64 12.83 5.26 -7.62
N LEU A 65 12.16 5.83 -8.62
CA LEU A 65 12.53 7.11 -9.21
C LEU A 65 12.44 8.23 -8.18
N ILE A 66 11.34 8.33 -7.45
CA ILE A 66 11.14 9.33 -6.39
C ILE A 66 12.19 9.17 -5.28
N MET A 67 12.49 7.93 -4.89
CA MET A 67 13.49 7.64 -3.88
C MET A 67 14.90 8.03 -4.31
N ARG A 68 15.25 7.84 -5.59
CA ARG A 68 16.54 8.28 -6.15
C ARG A 68 16.67 9.80 -6.11
N VAL A 69 15.62 10.52 -6.49
CA VAL A 69 15.58 11.98 -6.43
C VAL A 69 15.72 12.46 -4.98
N ALA A 70 15.02 11.84 -4.05
CA ALA A 70 15.11 12.18 -2.63
C ALA A 70 16.51 11.96 -2.04
N ARG A 71 17.18 10.88 -2.42
CA ARG A 71 18.56 10.60 -1.98
C ARG A 71 19.56 11.64 -2.50
N LYS A 72 19.35 12.16 -3.71
CA LYS A 72 20.16 13.22 -4.28
C LYS A 72 19.93 14.57 -3.59
N ALA A 73 18.68 14.82 -3.17
CA ALA A 73 18.30 16.07 -2.51
C ALA A 73 18.74 16.12 -1.05
N SER A 74 18.61 15.01 -0.30
CA SER A 74 19.01 14.94 1.10
C SER A 74 19.33 13.51 1.54
N PRO A 75 20.45 13.27 2.25
CA PRO A 75 20.77 11.95 2.80
C PRO A 75 20.02 11.64 4.11
N ALA A 76 19.20 12.56 4.63
CA ALA A 76 18.48 12.38 5.89
C ALA A 76 17.39 11.29 5.78
N GLY A 77 17.22 10.51 6.84
CA GLY A 77 16.22 9.43 6.89
C GLY A 77 14.79 9.92 6.78
N TRP A 78 14.48 11.11 7.31
CA TRP A 78 13.14 11.71 7.19
C TRP A 78 12.77 12.07 5.74
N ALA A 79 13.75 12.51 4.93
CA ALA A 79 13.54 12.80 3.53
C ALA A 79 13.13 11.55 2.74
N LYS A 80 13.71 10.41 3.07
CA LYS A 80 13.36 9.11 2.51
C LYS A 80 11.92 8.71 2.85
N ASN A 81 11.52 8.87 4.11
CA ASN A 81 10.16 8.57 4.54
C ASN A 81 9.14 9.52 3.89
N LEU A 82 9.45 10.80 3.80
CA LEU A 82 8.62 11.78 3.12
C LEU A 82 8.46 11.45 1.64
N ALA A 83 9.54 11.09 0.96
CA ALA A 83 9.51 10.69 -0.44
C ALA A 83 8.66 9.45 -0.68
N ASP A 84 8.72 8.48 0.22
CA ASP A 84 7.90 7.26 0.15
C ASP A 84 6.40 7.59 0.28
N VAL A 85 6.04 8.43 1.23
CA VAL A 85 4.65 8.90 1.40
C VAL A 85 4.18 9.69 0.19
N LEU A 86 5.00 10.62 -0.33
CA LEU A 86 4.67 11.40 -1.52
C LEU A 86 4.49 10.51 -2.75
N ALA A 87 5.37 9.53 -2.96
CA ALA A 87 5.23 8.57 -4.06
C ALA A 87 3.92 7.78 -3.94
N TYR A 88 3.60 7.31 -2.76
CA TYR A 88 2.35 6.60 -2.49
C TYR A 88 1.13 7.48 -2.78
N VAL A 89 1.07 8.67 -2.19
CA VAL A 89 -0.07 9.58 -2.33
C VAL A 89 -0.27 10.00 -3.79
N THR A 90 0.79 10.40 -4.48
CA THR A 90 0.68 10.91 -5.86
C THR A 90 0.33 9.83 -6.87
N PHE A 91 0.73 8.59 -6.64
CA PHE A 91 0.42 7.47 -7.51
C PHE A 91 -0.91 6.79 -7.15
N GLN A 92 -1.10 6.49 -5.89
CA GLN A 92 -2.21 5.66 -5.43
C GLN A 92 -3.53 6.44 -5.34
N SER A 93 -3.50 7.74 -5.00
CA SER A 93 -4.73 8.52 -4.87
C SER A 93 -5.56 8.60 -6.15
N PRO A 94 -4.98 8.91 -7.34
CA PRO A 94 -5.75 8.88 -8.58
C PRO A 94 -6.35 7.51 -8.89
N VAL A 95 -5.59 6.44 -8.65
CA VAL A 95 -6.05 5.06 -8.86
C VAL A 95 -7.24 4.75 -7.93
N TYR A 96 -7.13 5.13 -6.67
CA TYR A 96 -8.18 4.92 -5.68
C TYR A 96 -9.44 5.71 -6.03
N ILE A 97 -9.32 6.94 -6.48
CA ILE A 97 -10.45 7.76 -6.96
C ILE A 97 -11.18 7.04 -8.12
N ILE A 98 -10.43 6.54 -9.09
CA ILE A 98 -11.00 5.81 -10.23
C ILE A 98 -11.75 4.55 -9.76
N ILE A 99 -11.17 3.79 -8.85
CA ILE A 99 -11.80 2.60 -8.27
C ILE A 99 -13.13 2.96 -7.60
N LEU A 100 -13.16 3.99 -6.77
CA LEU A 100 -14.36 4.42 -6.07
C LEU A 100 -15.43 4.95 -7.04
N LEU A 101 -15.05 5.63 -8.10
CA LEU A 101 -15.97 6.05 -9.15
C LEU A 101 -16.63 4.85 -9.86
N THR A 102 -15.88 3.78 -10.11
CA THR A 102 -16.41 2.58 -10.77
C THR A 102 -17.44 1.84 -9.94
N VAL A 103 -17.36 1.93 -8.60
CA VAL A 103 -18.33 1.30 -7.69
C VAL A 103 -19.51 2.24 -7.33
N GLY A 104 -19.57 3.41 -7.92
CA GLY A 104 -20.68 4.35 -7.75
C GLY A 104 -20.65 5.14 -6.45
N ALA A 105 -19.48 5.35 -5.85
CA ALA A 105 -19.34 6.19 -4.66
C ALA A 105 -19.65 7.65 -4.98
N GLY A 106 -20.33 8.35 -4.07
CA GLY A 106 -20.59 9.78 -4.19
C GLY A 106 -19.32 10.63 -4.03
N TRP A 107 -19.32 11.84 -4.60
CA TRP A 107 -18.15 12.71 -4.55
C TRP A 107 -17.67 13.00 -3.11
N HIS A 108 -18.60 13.25 -2.20
CA HIS A 108 -18.27 13.45 -0.78
C HIS A 108 -17.62 12.21 -0.14
N GLN A 109 -18.11 11.02 -0.48
CA GLN A 109 -17.54 9.75 -0.03
C GLN A 109 -16.12 9.56 -0.56
N ILE A 110 -15.88 9.90 -1.82
CA ILE A 110 -14.56 9.80 -2.46
C ILE A 110 -13.57 10.74 -1.77
N VAL A 111 -13.93 11.99 -1.59
CA VAL A 111 -13.06 12.99 -0.92
C VAL A 111 -12.74 12.57 0.51
N ALA A 112 -13.73 12.12 1.27
CA ALA A 112 -13.55 11.66 2.63
C ALA A 112 -12.66 10.41 2.69
N ALA A 113 -12.88 9.44 1.80
CA ALA A 113 -12.10 8.20 1.75
C ALA A 113 -10.64 8.47 1.37
N VAL A 114 -10.39 9.28 0.36
CA VAL A 114 -9.02 9.59 -0.10
C VAL A 114 -8.27 10.40 0.96
N SER A 115 -8.90 11.42 1.54
CA SER A 115 -8.28 12.23 2.60
C SER A 115 -7.96 11.40 3.84
N SER A 116 -8.89 10.57 4.28
CA SER A 116 -8.70 9.66 5.42
C SER A 116 -7.61 8.64 5.13
N ASN A 117 -7.56 8.09 3.92
CA ASN A 117 -6.55 7.14 3.52
C ASN A 117 -5.13 7.73 3.55
N ILE A 118 -4.98 8.99 3.12
CA ILE A 118 -3.70 9.70 3.19
C ILE A 118 -3.23 9.83 4.64
N VAL A 119 -4.09 10.34 5.52
CA VAL A 119 -3.78 10.53 6.94
C VAL A 119 -3.47 9.20 7.63
N VAL A 120 -4.31 8.19 7.43
CA VAL A 120 -4.12 6.86 8.02
C VAL A 120 -2.84 6.20 7.50
N SER A 121 -2.51 6.35 6.22
CA SER A 121 -1.27 5.82 5.65
C SER A 121 -0.02 6.40 6.31
N MET A 122 -0.04 7.69 6.65
CA MET A 122 1.06 8.32 7.36
C MET A 122 1.24 7.75 8.77
N LEU A 123 0.12 7.48 9.45
CA LEU A 123 0.14 6.94 10.83
C LEU A 123 0.41 5.44 10.86
N MET A 124 -0.07 4.70 9.87
CA MET A 124 -0.04 3.24 9.83
C MET A 124 1.22 2.64 9.18
N GLY A 125 2.14 3.47 8.70
CA GLY A 125 3.37 2.98 8.08
C GLY A 125 4.17 2.03 8.96
N ALA A 126 4.31 2.36 10.26
CA ALA A 126 4.98 1.49 11.24
C ALA A 126 4.19 0.20 11.50
N VAL A 127 2.87 0.31 11.66
CA VAL A 127 1.99 -0.85 11.87
C VAL A 127 2.05 -1.81 10.68
N TYR A 128 2.06 -1.27 9.47
CA TYR A 128 2.23 -2.09 8.26
C TYR A 128 3.57 -2.81 8.25
N GLY A 129 4.64 -2.15 8.66
CA GLY A 129 5.97 -2.76 8.77
C GLY A 129 5.98 -3.97 9.71
N TYR A 130 5.37 -3.85 10.88
CA TYR A 130 5.22 -4.98 11.82
C TYR A 130 4.38 -6.11 11.24
N PHE A 131 3.27 -5.78 10.60
CA PHE A 131 2.39 -6.77 9.96
C PHE A 131 3.10 -7.50 8.81
N LEU A 132 3.85 -6.78 8.01
CA LEU A 132 4.66 -7.35 6.93
C LEU A 132 5.69 -8.35 7.47
N ASN A 133 6.40 -7.99 8.54
CA ASN A 133 7.36 -8.88 9.20
C ASN A 133 6.68 -10.13 9.75
N TYR A 134 5.49 -9.99 10.33
CA TYR A 134 4.70 -11.12 10.81
C TYR A 134 4.30 -12.06 9.66
N CYS A 135 3.83 -11.53 8.54
CA CYS A 135 3.50 -12.32 7.36
C CYS A 135 4.73 -13.05 6.79
N ARG A 136 5.86 -12.38 6.73
CA ARG A 136 7.12 -13.00 6.30
C ARG A 136 7.52 -14.13 7.22
N HIS A 137 7.33 -13.97 8.52
CA HIS A 137 7.57 -15.03 9.50
C HIS A 137 6.64 -16.23 9.29
N LEU A 138 5.35 -15.99 9.04
CA LEU A 138 4.38 -17.05 8.73
C LEU A 138 4.76 -17.84 7.49
N PHE A 139 5.23 -17.17 6.44
CA PHE A 139 5.68 -17.81 5.19
C PHE A 139 7.11 -18.36 5.29
N LYS A 140 7.73 -18.31 6.46
CA LYS A 140 9.12 -18.75 6.71
C LYS A 140 10.12 -18.10 5.74
N VAL A 141 9.96 -16.80 5.55
CA VAL A 141 10.81 -15.97 4.71
C VAL A 141 11.71 -15.13 5.60
N SER A 142 13.01 -15.14 5.36
CA SER A 142 13.95 -14.33 6.13
C SER A 142 13.68 -12.85 5.92
N SER A 143 13.56 -12.10 7.02
CA SER A 143 13.46 -10.65 6.90
C SER A 143 14.80 -10.07 6.43
N TYR A 144 14.73 -9.03 5.59
CA TYR A 144 15.88 -8.38 4.99
C TYR A 144 16.90 -7.84 6.02
N HIS A 145 16.44 -7.57 7.25
CA HIS A 145 17.29 -7.10 8.33
C HIS A 145 18.20 -8.18 8.94
N GLN A 146 17.83 -9.46 8.83
CA GLN A 146 18.66 -10.55 9.35
C GLN A 146 19.79 -10.96 8.39
N ALA A 147 19.70 -10.58 7.13
CA ALA A 147 20.73 -10.88 6.14
C ALA A 147 21.94 -9.94 6.20
N LYS A 148 21.92 -8.92 7.07
CA LYS A 148 22.99 -7.95 7.27
C LYS A 148 23.70 -8.06 8.63
N ALA A 149 23.31 -9.03 9.43
CA ALA A 149 23.99 -9.30 10.70
C ALA A 149 25.09 -10.34 10.52
#